data_5e91f219361fb0952ef51095a396a6ea
#
_entry.id   5e91f219361fb0952ef51095a396a6ea
#
_cell.length_a   1.000
_cell.length_b   1.000
_cell.length_c   1.000
_cell.angle_alpha   90.00
_cell.angle_beta   90.00
_cell.angle_gamma   90.00
#
_symmetry.space_group_name_H-M   'P 1'
#
loop_
_entity.id
_entity.type
_entity.pdbx_description
1 polymer ?
#
loop_
_entity_poly.entity_id
_entity_poly.type
_entity_poly.pdbx_seq_one_letter_code
_entity_poly.pdbx_strand_id
1 'polypeptide(L)'
;MSGSSLGRGWMLVVGAIVLVAGLMGAGALWYVSSQRVGDNVATFARAPSGCATTLDFARTGEFNVYVETTGNVDDLAGDCSADVEYDRDEVADAQLRLVDPDGASIDISDGAGMSYDTGAFIGSSVGVVRIETPGEHVLTVVADGGQFAVAVGGDPDDSVGLLRWGAMASAIVSTVVGGMLLVFGSRRPPRGAASDDSQWAPQGQAATWPIGPPGFPAPPPTTGATGPAGPPMATPQSPWAPPSISNGA
;
A
#
# COMPACT_ATOMS: atom_id res chain seq x y z
N MET A 1 -5.72 -48.53 -17.66
CA MET A 1 -6.23 -47.18 -18.00
C MET A 1 -5.54 -46.19 -17.06
N SER A 2 -4.37 -45.67 -17.49
CA SER A 2 -3.52 -44.76 -16.69
C SER A 2 -3.87 -43.31 -17.05
N GLY A 3 -4.98 -42.83 -16.56
CA GLY A 3 -5.43 -41.48 -16.85
C GLY A 3 -5.78 -40.76 -15.56
N SER A 4 -4.92 -39.86 -15.11
CA SER A 4 -5.35 -38.70 -14.33
C SER A 4 -4.27 -38.03 -13.42
N SER A 5 -3.02 -38.45 -13.46
CA SER A 5 -1.97 -37.73 -12.69
C SER A 5 -1.50 -36.45 -13.38
N LEU A 6 -1.60 -36.37 -14.71
CA LEU A 6 -1.20 -35.16 -15.47
C LEU A 6 -2.11 -33.94 -15.17
N GLY A 7 -3.41 -34.14 -14.93
CA GLY A 7 -4.34 -33.02 -14.74
C GLY A 7 -4.13 -32.26 -13.44
N ARG A 8 -3.63 -32.88 -12.39
CA ARG A 8 -3.46 -32.26 -11.07
C ARG A 8 -2.19 -31.44 -10.97
N GLY A 9 -1.07 -31.96 -11.50
CA GLY A 9 0.17 -31.19 -11.58
C GLY A 9 0.01 -29.93 -12.41
N TRP A 10 -0.74 -30.00 -13.49
CA TRP A 10 -1.07 -28.86 -14.35
C TRP A 10 -1.84 -27.75 -13.58
N MET A 11 -2.84 -28.09 -12.78
CA MET A 11 -3.59 -27.10 -11.98
C MET A 11 -2.70 -26.34 -10.99
N LEU A 12 -1.75 -27.01 -10.35
CA LEU A 12 -0.79 -26.35 -9.45
C LEU A 12 0.12 -25.38 -10.21
N VAL A 13 0.62 -25.81 -11.38
CA VAL A 13 1.48 -24.95 -12.22
C VAL A 13 0.70 -23.73 -12.71
N VAL A 14 -0.50 -23.93 -13.25
CA VAL A 14 -1.34 -22.81 -13.72
C VAL A 14 -1.73 -21.89 -12.58
N GLY A 15 -2.11 -22.42 -11.42
CA GLY A 15 -2.43 -21.63 -10.23
C GLY A 15 -1.26 -20.77 -9.77
N ALA A 16 -0.04 -21.32 -9.75
CA ALA A 16 1.16 -20.59 -9.43
C ALA A 16 1.46 -19.48 -10.46
N ILE A 17 1.35 -19.78 -11.75
CA ILE A 17 1.57 -18.81 -12.83
C ILE A 17 0.57 -17.65 -12.73
N VAL A 18 -0.73 -17.95 -12.56
CA VAL A 18 -1.77 -16.92 -12.42
C VAL A 18 -1.52 -16.03 -11.23
N LEU A 19 -1.14 -16.61 -10.09
CA LEU A 19 -0.85 -15.85 -8.87
C LEU A 19 0.36 -14.93 -9.06
N VAL A 20 1.47 -15.46 -9.57
CA VAL A 20 2.70 -14.68 -9.79
C VAL A 20 2.48 -13.59 -10.84
N ALA A 21 1.88 -13.93 -11.99
CA ALA A 21 1.62 -12.95 -13.05
C ALA A 21 0.68 -11.84 -12.60
N GLY A 22 -0.36 -12.18 -11.82
CA GLY A 22 -1.29 -11.18 -11.29
C GLY A 22 -0.68 -10.25 -10.25
N LEU A 23 0.17 -10.76 -9.36
CA LEU A 23 0.90 -9.94 -8.39
C LEU A 23 1.94 -9.05 -9.07
N MET A 24 2.66 -9.56 -10.07
CA MET A 24 3.60 -8.76 -10.85
C MET A 24 2.88 -7.65 -11.63
N GLY A 25 1.73 -7.96 -12.25
CA GLY A 25 0.89 -6.99 -12.94
C GLY A 25 0.37 -5.90 -11.99
N ALA A 26 -0.12 -6.27 -10.81
CA ALA A 26 -0.54 -5.33 -9.78
C ALA A 26 0.62 -4.42 -9.32
N GLY A 27 1.80 -4.99 -9.10
CA GLY A 27 3.00 -4.22 -8.75
C GLY A 27 3.43 -3.25 -9.85
N ALA A 28 3.37 -3.67 -11.11
CA ALA A 28 3.68 -2.80 -12.26
C ALA A 28 2.68 -1.63 -12.37
N LEU A 29 1.37 -1.89 -12.23
CA LEU A 29 0.35 -0.84 -12.25
C LEU A 29 0.52 0.15 -11.10
N TRP A 30 0.86 -0.35 -9.91
CA TRP A 30 1.14 0.50 -8.74
C TRP A 30 2.36 1.38 -8.99
N TYR A 31 3.44 0.81 -9.52
CA TYR A 31 4.64 1.56 -9.87
C TYR A 31 4.37 2.65 -10.89
N VAL A 32 3.67 2.33 -11.98
CA VAL A 32 3.28 3.34 -13.01
C VAL A 32 2.39 4.43 -12.40
N SER A 33 1.48 4.07 -11.48
CA SER A 33 0.65 5.06 -10.80
C SER A 33 1.47 6.03 -9.94
N SER A 34 2.48 5.54 -9.24
CA SER A 34 3.37 6.37 -8.43
C SER A 34 4.22 7.32 -9.29
N GLN A 35 4.71 6.84 -10.44
CA GLN A 35 5.43 7.70 -11.40
C GLN A 35 4.54 8.84 -11.91
N ARG A 36 3.28 8.55 -12.24
CA ARG A 36 2.33 9.58 -12.72
C ARG A 36 2.03 10.64 -11.68
N VAL A 37 1.92 10.28 -10.40
CA VAL A 37 1.80 11.28 -9.32
C VAL A 37 3.01 12.20 -9.30
N GLY A 38 4.22 11.62 -9.38
CA GLY A 38 5.46 12.39 -9.47
C GLY A 38 5.49 13.33 -10.68
N ASP A 39 5.11 12.82 -11.86
CA ASP A 39 5.04 13.62 -13.09
C ASP A 39 4.01 14.75 -12.97
N ASN A 40 2.82 14.50 -12.39
CA ASN A 40 1.81 15.53 -12.17
C ASN A 40 2.34 16.62 -11.24
N VAL A 41 2.92 16.24 -10.11
CA VAL A 41 3.49 17.19 -9.13
C VAL A 41 4.67 17.97 -9.71
N ALA A 42 5.49 17.35 -10.56
CA ALA A 42 6.61 18.02 -11.21
C ALA A 42 6.16 19.16 -12.14
N THR A 43 4.91 19.13 -12.64
CA THR A 43 4.36 20.19 -13.49
C THR A 43 3.75 21.35 -12.71
N PHE A 44 3.69 21.28 -11.39
CA PHE A 44 3.13 22.37 -10.58
C PHE A 44 3.99 23.61 -10.68
N ALA A 45 3.33 24.76 -10.80
CA ALA A 45 4.01 26.04 -10.76
C ALA A 45 4.40 26.38 -9.31
N ARG A 46 5.66 26.72 -9.06
CA ARG A 46 6.20 26.94 -7.71
C ARG A 46 6.61 28.37 -7.49
N ALA A 47 6.30 28.87 -6.30
CA ALA A 47 6.67 30.20 -5.84
C ALA A 47 7.36 30.08 -4.47
N PRO A 48 8.64 30.42 -4.33
CA PRO A 48 9.32 30.39 -3.04
C PRO A 48 8.80 31.48 -2.11
N SER A 49 8.97 31.24 -0.81
CA SER A 49 8.61 32.21 0.23
C SER A 49 9.47 33.48 0.15
N GLY A 50 8.86 34.62 0.47
CA GLY A 50 9.56 35.91 0.62
C GLY A 50 9.67 36.74 -0.66
N CYS A 51 9.06 36.33 -1.77
CA CYS A 51 9.09 37.09 -3.02
C CYS A 51 7.80 36.98 -3.83
N ALA A 52 7.73 37.73 -4.93
CA ALA A 52 6.63 37.66 -5.90
C ALA A 52 7.07 36.90 -7.14
N THR A 53 6.38 35.82 -7.46
CA THR A 53 6.70 34.95 -8.58
C THR A 53 5.62 35.04 -9.63
N THR A 54 6.00 35.19 -10.90
CA THR A 54 5.07 35.14 -12.03
C THR A 54 4.77 33.68 -12.39
N LEU A 55 3.50 33.31 -12.34
CA LEU A 55 2.97 32.00 -12.71
C LEU A 55 2.19 32.15 -14.02
N ASP A 56 2.49 31.30 -15.02
CA ASP A 56 1.74 31.29 -16.28
C ASP A 56 0.71 30.17 -16.28
N PHE A 57 -0.59 30.53 -16.30
CA PHE A 57 -1.69 29.59 -16.37
C PHE A 57 -2.15 29.43 -17.82
N ALA A 58 -1.81 28.31 -18.43
CA ALA A 58 -2.19 28.00 -19.81
C ALA A 58 -3.70 27.75 -19.98
N ARG A 59 -4.46 27.56 -18.90
CA ARG A 59 -5.90 27.25 -18.94
C ARG A 59 -6.63 27.86 -17.75
N THR A 60 -7.93 28.08 -17.93
CA THR A 60 -8.86 28.41 -16.84
C THR A 60 -9.23 27.16 -16.05
N GLY A 61 -9.71 27.34 -14.83
CA GLY A 61 -10.18 26.25 -13.99
C GLY A 61 -9.87 26.45 -12.51
N GLU A 62 -10.13 25.41 -11.76
CA GLU A 62 -9.77 25.33 -10.33
C GLU A 62 -8.39 24.69 -10.18
N PHE A 63 -7.55 25.33 -9.39
CA PHE A 63 -6.21 24.87 -9.06
C PHE A 63 -6.06 24.80 -7.55
N ASN A 64 -5.42 23.75 -7.07
CA ASN A 64 -5.09 23.61 -5.66
C ASN A 64 -3.81 24.39 -5.36
N VAL A 65 -3.77 24.98 -4.18
CA VAL A 65 -2.62 25.68 -3.64
C VAL A 65 -2.04 24.85 -2.51
N TYR A 66 -0.79 24.46 -2.65
CA TYR A 66 -0.08 23.61 -1.69
C TYR A 66 1.06 24.40 -1.05
N VAL A 67 1.27 24.20 0.23
CA VAL A 67 2.53 24.58 0.88
C VAL A 67 3.43 23.36 0.86
N GLU A 68 4.58 23.48 0.19
CA GLU A 68 5.59 22.43 0.12
C GLU A 68 6.57 22.58 1.28
N THR A 69 6.80 21.49 1.98
CA THR A 69 7.78 21.40 3.07
C THR A 69 9.12 20.89 2.58
N THR A 70 9.14 20.07 1.54
CA THR A 70 10.36 19.54 0.94
C THR A 70 10.32 19.71 -0.57
N GLY A 71 11.42 20.15 -1.17
CA GLY A 71 11.54 20.32 -2.60
C GLY A 71 12.63 21.28 -3.01
N ASN A 72 12.64 21.60 -4.29
CA ASN A 72 13.51 22.62 -4.86
C ASN A 72 12.72 23.45 -5.88
N VAL A 73 13.14 24.69 -6.05
CA VAL A 73 12.60 25.62 -7.04
C VAL A 73 13.75 26.11 -7.90
N ASP A 74 13.70 25.72 -9.17
CA ASP A 74 14.70 26.10 -10.16
C ASP A 74 14.06 27.06 -11.19
N ASP A 75 14.85 27.97 -11.72
CA ASP A 75 14.53 28.80 -12.91
C ASP A 75 13.21 29.58 -12.81
N LEU A 76 13.15 30.53 -11.88
CA LEU A 76 11.97 31.31 -11.57
C LEU A 76 11.87 32.62 -12.38
N ALA A 77 10.62 33.03 -12.63
CA ALA A 77 10.29 34.37 -13.13
C ALA A 77 9.87 35.31 -11.96
N GLY A 78 9.85 36.61 -12.20
CA GLY A 78 9.53 37.63 -11.18
C GLY A 78 10.75 38.13 -10.43
N ASP A 79 10.53 38.52 -9.18
CA ASP A 79 11.59 39.01 -8.28
C ASP A 79 12.36 37.89 -7.57
N CYS A 80 12.00 36.67 -7.78
CA CYS A 80 12.70 35.49 -7.29
C CYS A 80 13.72 35.01 -8.31
N SER A 81 14.98 35.09 -7.99
CA SER A 81 16.07 34.76 -8.94
C SER A 81 17.01 33.68 -8.48
N ALA A 82 16.70 32.95 -7.42
CA ALA A 82 17.60 31.97 -6.83
C ALA A 82 17.01 30.57 -6.83
N ASP A 83 17.85 29.58 -7.11
CA ASP A 83 17.56 28.19 -6.79
C ASP A 83 17.39 28.06 -5.28
N VAL A 84 16.24 27.57 -4.86
CA VAL A 84 15.89 27.42 -3.45
C VAL A 84 15.60 25.95 -3.19
N GLU A 85 16.41 25.33 -2.35
CA GLU A 85 16.14 24.02 -1.78
C GLU A 85 15.59 24.22 -0.37
N TYR A 86 14.52 23.51 -0.03
CA TYR A 86 13.86 23.60 1.26
C TYR A 86 13.52 22.19 1.77
N ASP A 87 13.73 22.03 3.09
CA ASP A 87 13.40 20.82 3.83
C ASP A 87 12.98 21.21 5.24
N ARG A 88 11.70 20.97 5.57
CA ARG A 88 11.08 21.39 6.83
C ARG A 88 10.18 20.28 7.36
N ASP A 89 10.11 20.17 8.65
CA ASP A 89 9.23 19.20 9.33
C ASP A 89 7.77 19.64 9.42
N GLU A 90 7.50 20.97 9.33
CA GLU A 90 6.18 21.54 9.55
C GLU A 90 5.74 22.45 8.39
N VAL A 91 4.44 22.42 8.11
CA VAL A 91 3.79 23.32 7.15
C VAL A 91 3.81 24.74 7.71
N ALA A 92 4.33 25.68 6.94
CA ALA A 92 4.41 27.08 7.35
C ALA A 92 3.07 27.78 7.22
N ASP A 93 2.77 28.68 8.17
CA ASP A 93 1.70 29.64 8.00
C ASP A 93 2.14 30.67 6.97
N ALA A 94 1.47 30.72 5.82
CA ALA A 94 1.78 31.61 4.73
C ALA A 94 0.61 32.53 4.41
N GLN A 95 0.88 33.81 4.24
CA GLN A 95 -0.06 34.74 3.66
C GLN A 95 0.15 34.79 2.16
N LEU A 96 -0.87 34.34 1.42
CA LEU A 96 -0.83 34.21 -0.03
C LEU A 96 -1.65 35.32 -0.66
N ARG A 97 -1.10 35.96 -1.68
CA ARG A 97 -1.81 36.91 -2.51
C ARG A 97 -1.56 36.62 -3.98
N LEU A 98 -2.61 36.28 -4.69
CA LEU A 98 -2.58 36.07 -6.13
C LEU A 98 -3.23 37.26 -6.82
N VAL A 99 -2.58 37.76 -7.85
CA VAL A 99 -3.06 38.89 -8.68
C VAL A 99 -3.13 38.44 -10.13
N ASP A 100 -4.22 38.75 -10.79
CA ASP A 100 -4.43 38.43 -12.21
C ASP A 100 -3.65 39.39 -13.13
N PRO A 101 -3.66 39.16 -14.47
CA PRO A 101 -2.97 40.02 -15.44
C PRO A 101 -3.48 41.45 -15.46
N ASP A 102 -4.72 41.71 -15.03
CA ASP A 102 -5.33 43.02 -14.97
C ASP A 102 -5.07 43.76 -13.65
N GLY A 103 -4.38 43.11 -12.71
CA GLY A 103 -4.03 43.66 -11.40
C GLY A 103 -5.10 43.45 -10.32
N ALA A 104 -6.15 42.67 -10.59
CA ALA A 104 -7.15 42.34 -9.60
C ALA A 104 -6.68 41.17 -8.68
N SER A 105 -7.02 41.26 -7.40
CA SER A 105 -6.70 40.20 -6.43
C SER A 105 -7.68 39.04 -6.58
N ILE A 106 -7.17 37.84 -6.65
CA ILE A 106 -7.95 36.61 -6.69
C ILE A 106 -7.99 36.01 -5.29
N ASP A 107 -9.19 35.66 -4.83
CA ASP A 107 -9.40 35.05 -3.53
C ASP A 107 -8.98 33.57 -3.54
N ILE A 108 -8.26 33.14 -2.52
CA ILE A 108 -7.90 31.74 -2.28
C ILE A 108 -8.85 31.24 -1.21
N SER A 109 -9.72 30.30 -1.59
CA SER A 109 -10.68 29.66 -0.67
C SER A 109 -10.02 28.47 0.04
N ASP A 110 -10.61 28.05 1.16
CA ASP A 110 -10.10 26.91 1.94
C ASP A 110 -9.99 25.64 1.06
N GLY A 111 -8.88 24.94 1.17
CA GLY A 111 -8.58 23.76 0.37
C GLY A 111 -9.13 22.46 0.92
N ALA A 112 -9.12 21.43 0.10
CA ALA A 112 -9.71 20.12 0.38
C ALA A 112 -8.88 19.18 1.28
N GLY A 113 -7.80 19.64 1.90
CA GLY A 113 -6.95 18.81 2.76
C GLY A 113 -6.19 17.69 2.03
N MET A 114 -5.90 17.88 0.73
CA MET A 114 -5.08 16.97 -0.05
C MET A 114 -3.60 17.13 0.31
N SER A 115 -2.83 16.05 0.17
CA SER A 115 -1.39 16.08 0.35
C SER A 115 -0.71 15.13 -0.63
N TYR A 116 0.55 15.38 -0.92
CA TYR A 116 1.38 14.49 -1.72
C TYR A 116 2.77 14.33 -1.12
N ASP A 117 3.35 13.17 -1.39
CA ASP A 117 4.73 12.82 -1.11
C ASP A 117 5.26 12.02 -2.30
N THR A 118 6.17 12.61 -3.06
CA THR A 118 6.81 12.01 -4.24
C THR A 118 8.26 11.64 -3.96
N GLY A 119 8.73 11.85 -2.72
CA GLY A 119 10.13 11.72 -2.35
C GLY A 119 10.98 12.94 -2.73
N ALA A 120 10.68 13.57 -3.88
CA ALA A 120 11.32 14.82 -4.29
C ALA A 120 10.57 16.07 -3.77
N PHE A 121 9.26 15.98 -3.67
CA PHE A 121 8.37 17.05 -3.22
C PHE A 121 7.37 16.51 -2.20
N ILE A 122 7.22 17.24 -1.10
CA ILE A 122 6.21 16.96 -0.07
C ILE A 122 5.38 18.22 0.12
N GLY A 123 4.06 18.13 -0.06
CA GLY A 123 3.18 19.28 0.01
C GLY A 123 1.80 18.96 0.57
N SER A 124 1.18 19.97 1.21
CA SER A 124 -0.16 19.91 1.76
C SER A 124 -1.01 21.07 1.24
N SER A 125 -2.23 20.77 0.79
CA SER A 125 -3.16 21.78 0.26
C SER A 125 -3.62 22.71 1.39
N VAL A 126 -3.48 23.99 1.13
CA VAL A 126 -3.92 25.07 2.02
C VAL A 126 -5.08 25.88 1.42
N GLY A 127 -5.35 25.71 0.13
CA GLY A 127 -6.43 26.45 -0.52
C GLY A 127 -6.71 25.98 -1.94
N VAL A 128 -7.76 26.57 -2.51
CA VAL A 128 -8.14 26.41 -3.92
C VAL A 128 -8.30 27.80 -4.53
N VAL A 129 -7.77 27.98 -5.72
CA VAL A 129 -7.90 29.21 -6.51
C VAL A 129 -8.61 28.93 -7.82
N ARG A 130 -9.49 29.83 -8.23
CA ARG A 130 -10.18 29.78 -9.52
C ARG A 130 -9.59 30.77 -10.47
N ILE A 131 -8.97 30.27 -11.51
CA ILE A 131 -8.40 31.07 -12.59
C ILE A 131 -9.47 31.23 -13.70
N GLU A 132 -9.89 32.47 -13.95
CA GLU A 132 -10.91 32.79 -14.96
C GLU A 132 -10.29 33.23 -16.27
N THR A 133 -9.10 33.81 -16.23
CA THR A 133 -8.36 34.30 -17.40
C THR A 133 -7.01 33.61 -17.48
N PRO A 134 -6.65 32.95 -18.60
CA PRO A 134 -5.31 32.40 -18.78
C PRO A 134 -4.28 33.53 -18.89
N GLY A 135 -3.02 33.22 -18.59
CA GLY A 135 -1.91 34.14 -18.71
C GLY A 135 -1.10 34.30 -17.41
N GLU A 136 -0.29 35.34 -17.38
CA GLU A 136 0.64 35.60 -16.29
C GLU A 136 -0.08 36.16 -15.05
N HIS A 137 0.08 35.49 -13.94
CA HIS A 137 -0.42 35.88 -12.63
C HIS A 137 0.74 36.05 -11.67
N VAL A 138 0.63 36.96 -10.74
CA VAL A 138 1.69 37.18 -9.75
C VAL A 138 1.26 36.62 -8.39
N LEU A 139 1.98 35.61 -7.94
CA LEU A 139 1.80 35.03 -6.60
C LEU A 139 2.85 35.61 -5.65
N THR A 140 2.39 36.32 -4.63
CA THR A 140 3.23 36.81 -3.54
C THR A 140 3.04 35.91 -2.33
N VAL A 141 4.16 35.38 -1.81
CA VAL A 141 4.18 34.50 -0.65
C VAL A 141 4.88 35.24 0.49
N VAL A 142 4.13 35.61 1.52
CA VAL A 142 4.68 36.26 2.73
C VAL A 142 4.58 35.27 3.88
N ALA A 143 5.68 35.00 4.52
CA ALA A 143 5.71 34.12 5.68
C ALA A 143 6.78 34.54 6.71
N ASP A 144 6.50 34.27 7.95
CA ASP A 144 7.44 34.45 9.05
C ASP A 144 8.28 33.15 9.22
N GLY A 145 9.55 33.23 8.77
CA GLY A 145 10.56 32.22 9.07
C GLY A 145 10.72 31.07 8.09
N GLY A 146 11.96 30.88 7.65
CA GLY A 146 12.46 29.74 6.86
C GLY A 146 12.04 29.73 5.41
N GLN A 147 12.79 28.96 4.62
CA GLN A 147 12.50 28.75 3.20
C GLN A 147 11.50 27.62 3.00
N PHE A 148 10.53 27.84 2.15
CA PHE A 148 9.57 26.85 1.64
C PHE A 148 9.02 27.37 0.32
N ALA A 149 8.26 26.56 -0.39
CA ALA A 149 7.59 27.01 -1.59
C ALA A 149 6.07 26.79 -1.51
N VAL A 150 5.37 27.57 -2.30
CA VAL A 150 3.95 27.38 -2.59
C VAL A 150 3.83 26.85 -4.00
N ALA A 151 3.26 25.66 -4.13
CA ALA A 151 2.97 25.04 -5.42
C ALA A 151 1.51 25.26 -5.80
N VAL A 152 1.26 25.61 -7.05
CA VAL A 152 -0.10 25.73 -7.60
C VAL A 152 -0.26 24.76 -8.74
N GLY A 153 -1.23 23.87 -8.62
CA GLY A 153 -1.42 22.82 -9.61
C GLY A 153 -2.79 22.14 -9.53
N GLY A 154 -2.95 21.09 -10.29
CA GLY A 154 -4.14 20.27 -10.29
C GLY A 154 -4.19 19.29 -9.11
N ASP A 155 -5.03 18.27 -9.25
CA ASP A 155 -5.04 17.13 -8.33
C ASP A 155 -3.82 16.24 -8.61
N PRO A 156 -2.94 15.97 -7.63
CA PRO A 156 -1.81 15.07 -7.81
C PRO A 156 -2.21 13.66 -8.25
N ASP A 157 -3.39 13.22 -7.82
CA ASP A 157 -3.95 11.90 -8.13
C ASP A 157 -4.82 11.89 -9.40
N ASP A 158 -4.84 12.99 -10.17
CA ASP A 158 -5.59 13.03 -11.43
C ASP A 158 -5.15 11.90 -12.36
N SER A 159 -6.13 11.22 -12.96
CA SER A 159 -5.94 10.06 -13.84
C SER A 159 -5.26 8.82 -13.23
N VAL A 160 -4.86 8.85 -11.95
CA VAL A 160 -4.18 7.73 -11.26
C VAL A 160 -5.17 6.75 -10.63
N GLY A 161 -6.35 7.22 -10.27
CA GLY A 161 -7.37 6.42 -9.59
C GLY A 161 -7.68 5.09 -10.30
N LEU A 162 -7.86 5.12 -11.63
CA LEU A 162 -8.16 3.92 -12.41
C LEU A 162 -7.01 2.89 -12.36
N LEU A 163 -5.76 3.35 -12.37
CA LEU A 163 -4.59 2.47 -12.29
C LEU A 163 -4.49 1.81 -10.91
N ARG A 164 -4.73 2.56 -9.83
CA ARG A 164 -4.75 2.02 -8.46
C ARG A 164 -5.86 1.00 -8.27
N TRP A 165 -7.07 1.29 -8.75
CA TRP A 165 -8.19 0.33 -8.73
C TRP A 165 -7.89 -0.91 -9.55
N GLY A 166 -7.28 -0.77 -10.73
CA GLY A 166 -6.82 -1.88 -11.56
C GLY A 166 -5.78 -2.75 -10.86
N ALA A 167 -4.81 -2.15 -10.18
CA ALA A 167 -3.81 -2.86 -9.40
C ALA A 167 -4.44 -3.67 -8.26
N MET A 168 -5.33 -3.07 -7.49
CA MET A 168 -6.05 -3.74 -6.40
C MET A 168 -6.93 -4.89 -6.91
N ALA A 169 -7.70 -4.65 -7.96
CA ALA A 169 -8.55 -5.67 -8.57
C ALA A 169 -7.72 -6.84 -9.11
N SER A 170 -6.61 -6.58 -9.79
CA SER A 170 -5.69 -7.59 -10.29
C SER A 170 -5.09 -8.44 -9.15
N ALA A 171 -4.66 -7.81 -8.07
CA ALA A 171 -4.12 -8.51 -6.90
C ALA A 171 -5.17 -9.41 -6.24
N ILE A 172 -6.40 -8.92 -6.06
CA ILE A 172 -7.49 -9.69 -5.45
C ILE A 172 -7.86 -10.89 -6.33
N VAL A 173 -8.12 -10.64 -7.62
CA VAL A 173 -8.54 -11.70 -8.56
C VAL A 173 -7.47 -12.76 -8.68
N SER A 174 -6.20 -12.39 -8.84
CA SER A 174 -5.10 -13.36 -8.97
C SER A 174 -4.90 -14.17 -7.69
N THR A 175 -5.05 -13.54 -6.51
CA THR A 175 -4.95 -14.24 -5.23
C THR A 175 -6.09 -15.24 -5.03
N VAL A 176 -7.33 -14.85 -5.35
CA VAL A 176 -8.50 -15.71 -5.22
C VAL A 176 -8.44 -16.88 -6.22
N VAL A 177 -8.23 -16.57 -7.50
CA VAL A 177 -8.22 -17.60 -8.55
C VAL A 177 -6.98 -18.49 -8.43
N GLY A 178 -5.79 -17.90 -8.29
CA GLY A 178 -4.54 -18.64 -8.14
C GLY A 178 -4.53 -19.48 -6.86
N GLY A 179 -4.97 -18.90 -5.74
CA GLY A 179 -5.10 -19.61 -4.46
C GLY A 179 -6.10 -20.76 -4.52
N MET A 180 -7.25 -20.56 -5.15
CA MET A 180 -8.26 -21.61 -5.34
C MET A 180 -7.71 -22.77 -6.17
N LEU A 181 -7.02 -22.50 -7.28
CA LEU A 181 -6.40 -23.52 -8.11
C LEU A 181 -5.31 -24.28 -7.35
N LEU A 182 -4.52 -23.63 -6.51
CA LEU A 182 -3.53 -24.27 -5.66
C LEU A 182 -4.18 -25.18 -4.61
N VAL A 183 -5.23 -24.70 -3.94
CA VAL A 183 -5.97 -25.49 -2.93
C VAL A 183 -6.64 -26.72 -3.56
N PHE A 184 -7.33 -26.56 -4.68
CA PHE A 184 -7.97 -27.70 -5.37
C PHE A 184 -6.94 -28.66 -5.96
N GLY A 185 -5.83 -28.15 -6.51
CA GLY A 185 -4.73 -28.96 -7.02
C GLY A 185 -3.99 -29.76 -5.94
N SER A 186 -3.92 -29.23 -4.71
CA SER A 186 -3.23 -29.88 -3.59
C SER A 186 -4.08 -30.90 -2.83
N ARG A 187 -5.42 -30.83 -2.91
CA ARG A 187 -6.31 -31.78 -2.21
C ARG A 187 -6.06 -33.19 -2.72
N ARG A 188 -5.52 -34.06 -1.86
CA ARG A 188 -5.44 -35.50 -2.12
C ARG A 188 -6.85 -36.01 -2.14
N PRO A 189 -7.26 -36.84 -3.15
CA PRO A 189 -8.51 -37.56 -3.04
C PRO A 189 -8.46 -38.37 -1.75
N PRO A 190 -9.56 -38.51 -1.02
CA PRO A 190 -9.61 -39.48 0.06
C PRO A 190 -9.12 -40.79 -0.57
N ARG A 191 -8.03 -41.36 0.01
CA ARG A 191 -7.69 -42.75 -0.36
C ARG A 191 -8.97 -43.52 -0.12
N GLY A 192 -9.59 -43.97 -1.21
CA GLY A 192 -10.74 -44.86 -1.10
C GLY A 192 -10.32 -45.88 -0.07
N ALA A 193 -11.14 -46.06 0.96
CA ALA A 193 -10.97 -47.17 1.87
C ALA A 193 -10.63 -48.36 0.97
N ALA A 194 -9.41 -48.83 1.11
CA ALA A 194 -9.02 -50.06 0.41
C ALA A 194 -10.16 -51.00 0.68
N SER A 195 -10.90 -51.30 -0.38
CA SER A 195 -11.95 -52.33 -0.30
C SER A 195 -11.23 -53.50 0.31
N ASP A 196 -11.65 -53.83 1.51
CA ASP A 196 -11.12 -54.96 2.25
C ASP A 196 -11.60 -56.22 1.56
N ASP A 197 -11.12 -56.41 0.30
CA ASP A 197 -11.35 -57.61 -0.49
C ASP A 197 -10.58 -58.83 0.04
N SER A 198 -10.03 -58.71 1.27
CA SER A 198 -9.42 -59.83 1.97
C SER A 198 -10.45 -60.73 2.70
N GLN A 199 -11.76 -60.57 2.42
CA GLN A 199 -12.79 -61.41 3.05
C GLN A 199 -13.01 -62.79 2.37
N TRP A 200 -12.11 -63.19 1.48
CA TRP A 200 -12.08 -64.53 0.89
C TRP A 200 -10.79 -65.29 1.23
N ALA A 201 -10.40 -65.30 2.51
CA ALA A 201 -9.54 -66.35 2.99
C ALA A 201 -10.42 -67.58 3.39
N PRO A 202 -10.22 -68.75 2.78
CA PRO A 202 -10.96 -69.93 3.20
C PRO A 202 -10.64 -70.24 4.64
N GLN A 203 -11.70 -70.24 5.49
CA GLN A 203 -11.64 -70.76 6.87
C GLN A 203 -11.35 -72.25 6.80
N GLY A 204 -10.10 -72.61 7.03
CA GLY A 204 -9.78 -74.02 7.10
C GLY A 204 -8.28 -74.27 7.16
N GLN A 205 -7.69 -73.99 8.26
CA GLN A 205 -6.67 -74.84 8.89
C GLN A 205 -6.25 -74.21 10.21
N ALA A 206 -6.71 -74.78 11.30
CA ALA A 206 -6.23 -74.53 12.61
C ALA A 206 -4.75 -74.99 12.69
N ALA A 207 -3.83 -74.06 12.56
CA ALA A 207 -2.43 -74.32 12.89
C ALA A 207 -2.30 -74.31 14.43
N THR A 208 -2.20 -75.50 14.93
CA THR A 208 -1.78 -75.75 16.33
C THR A 208 -0.36 -75.24 16.53
N TRP A 209 -0.21 -74.15 17.22
CA TRP A 209 1.11 -73.67 17.65
C TRP A 209 1.57 -74.46 18.86
N PRO A 210 2.83 -74.89 18.91
CA PRO A 210 3.38 -75.54 20.08
C PRO A 210 3.50 -74.53 21.20
N ILE A 211 3.10 -74.99 22.40
CA ILE A 211 3.21 -74.27 23.68
C ILE A 211 4.67 -73.91 23.91
N GLY A 212 5.02 -72.60 23.83
CA GLY A 212 6.32 -72.08 24.26
C GLY A 212 6.43 -72.02 25.79
N PRO A 213 7.67 -72.08 26.35
CA PRO A 213 7.89 -72.21 27.78
C PRO A 213 7.43 -70.96 28.54
N PRO A 214 7.00 -71.11 29.81
CA PRO A 214 6.57 -70.04 30.68
C PRO A 214 7.76 -69.25 31.20
N GLY A 215 7.72 -67.96 31.18
CA GLY A 215 8.63 -67.16 31.98
C GLY A 215 9.19 -65.91 31.36
N PHE A 216 8.37 -64.85 31.19
CA PHE A 216 8.87 -63.49 31.30
C PHE A 216 7.88 -62.64 32.10
N PRO A 217 8.31 -61.95 33.15
CA PRO A 217 7.46 -61.05 33.93
C PRO A 217 7.16 -59.79 33.13
N ALA A 218 5.90 -59.35 33.22
CA ALA A 218 5.44 -58.10 32.61
C ALA A 218 6.18 -56.88 33.12
N PRO A 219 6.51 -55.88 32.26
CA PRO A 219 7.10 -54.63 32.72
C PRO A 219 6.11 -53.82 33.56
N PRO A 220 6.59 -53.08 34.60
CA PRO A 220 5.73 -52.28 35.46
C PRO A 220 5.11 -51.10 34.73
N PRO A 221 3.94 -50.60 35.18
CA PRO A 221 3.29 -49.47 34.59
C PRO A 221 4.12 -48.18 34.85
N THR A 222 4.44 -47.46 33.79
CA THR A 222 5.05 -46.13 33.85
C THR A 222 4.03 -45.12 34.37
N THR A 223 4.21 -44.70 35.64
CA THR A 223 3.53 -43.57 36.25
C THR A 223 3.90 -42.30 35.50
N GLY A 224 2.87 -41.58 34.95
CA GLY A 224 3.02 -40.32 34.28
C GLY A 224 3.71 -39.26 35.12
N ALA A 225 4.79 -38.71 34.60
CA ALA A 225 5.44 -37.54 35.14
C ALA A 225 4.60 -36.30 34.84
N THR A 226 4.04 -35.73 35.91
CA THR A 226 3.42 -34.37 35.87
C THR A 226 4.55 -33.36 35.67
N GLY A 227 4.65 -32.77 34.49
CA GLY A 227 5.58 -31.69 34.23
C GLY A 227 5.17 -30.41 34.94
N PRO A 228 6.13 -29.58 35.40
CA PRO A 228 5.85 -28.33 36.09
C PRO A 228 5.18 -27.33 35.16
N ALA A 229 4.17 -26.63 35.68
CA ALA A 229 3.45 -25.56 35.01
C ALA A 229 4.42 -24.45 34.59
N GLY A 230 4.46 -24.14 33.28
CA GLY A 230 5.23 -23.04 32.75
C GLY A 230 4.67 -21.67 33.20
N PRO A 231 5.52 -20.65 33.28
CA PRO A 231 5.09 -19.31 33.68
C PRO A 231 4.05 -18.73 32.71
N PRO A 232 3.13 -17.87 33.17
CA PRO A 232 2.09 -17.29 32.36
C PRO A 232 2.71 -16.45 31.22
N MET A 233 2.30 -16.73 29.98
CA MET A 233 2.66 -15.92 28.82
C MET A 233 2.12 -14.50 29.00
N ALA A 234 3.01 -13.51 28.94
CA ALA A 234 2.65 -12.13 28.86
C ALA A 234 1.87 -11.91 27.53
N THR A 235 0.68 -11.33 27.64
CA THR A 235 -0.11 -10.89 26.48
C THR A 235 0.68 -9.86 25.67
N PRO A 236 0.85 -10.01 24.34
CA PRO A 236 1.48 -9.01 23.53
C PRO A 236 0.64 -7.73 23.57
N GLN A 237 1.24 -6.64 24.04
CA GLN A 237 0.64 -5.31 23.97
C GLN A 237 0.56 -4.90 22.51
N SER A 238 -0.64 -4.51 22.08
CA SER A 238 -0.89 -3.95 20.75
C SER A 238 -0.08 -2.66 20.57
N PRO A 239 0.67 -2.49 19.47
CA PRO A 239 1.41 -1.25 19.20
C PRO A 239 0.52 -0.03 18.98
N TRP A 240 -0.81 -0.18 18.96
CA TRP A 240 -1.80 0.85 18.67
C TRP A 240 -2.70 1.21 19.86
N ALA A 241 -2.23 1.06 21.09
CA ALA A 241 -2.98 1.58 22.22
C ALA A 241 -2.88 3.12 22.25
N PRO A 242 -4.02 3.85 22.23
CA PRO A 242 -3.98 5.31 22.33
C PRO A 242 -3.39 5.73 23.68
N PRO A 243 -2.68 6.87 23.74
CA PRO A 243 -2.12 7.37 24.99
C PRO A 243 -3.22 7.64 26.00
N SER A 244 -3.08 7.14 27.21
CA SER A 244 -3.97 7.38 28.32
C SER A 244 -3.84 8.85 28.74
N ILE A 245 -4.90 9.63 28.57
CA ILE A 245 -5.00 11.00 29.08
C ILE A 245 -5.08 10.92 30.59
N SER A 246 -3.99 11.28 31.28
CA SER A 246 -3.97 11.51 32.72
C SER A 246 -4.65 12.84 33.01
N ASN A 247 -5.90 12.82 33.48
CA ASN A 247 -6.54 13.97 34.07
C ASN A 247 -5.88 14.24 35.43
N GLY A 248 -4.92 15.16 35.45
CA GLY A 248 -4.40 15.74 36.69
C GLY A 248 -5.47 16.65 37.31
N ALA A 249 -5.80 16.36 38.56
CA ALA A 249 -6.58 17.22 39.44
C ALA A 249 -5.71 18.37 39.98
#